data_1dafcd3c17cef0b838bb6e845b765a8a
#
_entry.id   1dafcd3c17cef0b838bb6e845b765a8a
#
_cell.length_a   1.000
_cell.length_b   1.000
_cell.length_c   1.000
_cell.angle_alpha   90.00
_cell.angle_beta   90.00
_cell.angle_gamma   90.00
#
_symmetry.space_group_name_H-M   'P 1'
#
loop_
_entity.id
_entity.type
_entity.pdbx_description
1 polymer ?
#
loop_
_entity_poly.entity_id
_entity_poly.type
_entity_poly.pdbx_seq_one_letter_code
_entity_poly.pdbx_strand_id
1 'polypeptide(L)'
;MDRRLALTITILFVATRGVILTLAYLFENAIPRNYHGPTFSSEPYLRSLTTGDANQLLGIAAQGYHAAPVVLQFRDWPFFPLYPLITRAFSVLTGGDIALAGVLVSNLAFVVALVLLYRLAEPVLGADRALKSLAFVALAPGAVAFAMAYSDSTFLVLAAGSMLAAQRGRWWLMALLYGLACLTRLQGLLLAVPLAIVIAQGIGGWRTPRLAWLVAGPIAFGLFALHLGLAFGQPFGMLTAQQAWASSLDGGSPAATAAPIASPLPAGPGGAGTDAGLTLNPVTLLFVALLIGYLALLAWQRRDGIPIAHRAYAFVSVAATLGAILLNRTLLFSVNRYMAVVWPFSWVLANRRAPWLEATLLGLLGILFTVFAVLNLTQALAP
;
A
#
# COMPACT_ATOMS: atom_id res chain seq x y z
N MET A 1 10.06 25.54 -0.22
CA MET A 1 9.37 24.69 -1.25
C MET A 1 9.15 25.57 -2.46
N ASP A 2 9.54 25.14 -3.63
CA ASP A 2 9.31 25.90 -4.87
C ASP A 2 7.80 26.09 -5.09
N ARG A 3 7.38 27.28 -5.55
CA ARG A 3 5.97 27.62 -5.79
C ARG A 3 5.30 26.66 -6.77
N ARG A 4 6.03 26.22 -7.81
CA ARG A 4 5.54 25.25 -8.80
C ARG A 4 5.24 23.88 -8.16
N LEU A 5 6.15 23.41 -7.31
CA LEU A 5 5.95 22.15 -6.57
C LEU A 5 4.74 22.23 -5.63
N ALA A 6 4.63 23.32 -4.86
CA ALA A 6 3.50 23.52 -3.97
C ALA A 6 2.17 23.51 -4.73
N LEU A 7 2.09 24.26 -5.83
CA LEU A 7 0.89 24.33 -6.66
C LEU A 7 0.54 22.97 -7.26
N THR A 8 1.52 22.24 -7.81
CA THR A 8 1.30 20.90 -8.38
C THR A 8 0.76 19.93 -7.33
N ILE A 9 1.37 19.90 -6.14
CA ILE A 9 0.90 19.02 -5.05
C ILE A 9 -0.52 19.38 -4.64
N THR A 10 -0.82 20.68 -4.49
CA THR A 10 -2.16 21.15 -4.12
C THR A 10 -3.20 20.74 -5.17
N ILE A 11 -2.91 20.95 -6.45
CA ILE A 11 -3.83 20.57 -7.54
C ILE A 11 -4.07 19.05 -7.53
N LEU A 12 -3.01 18.24 -7.48
CA LEU A 12 -3.13 16.78 -7.48
C LEU A 12 -3.88 16.29 -6.25
N PHE A 13 -3.59 16.85 -5.08
CA PHE A 13 -4.28 16.50 -3.84
C PHE A 13 -5.76 16.84 -3.93
N VAL A 14 -6.11 18.09 -4.24
CA VAL A 14 -7.51 18.54 -4.31
C VAL A 14 -8.28 17.78 -5.39
N ALA A 15 -7.71 17.59 -6.57
CA ALA A 15 -8.37 16.87 -7.66
C ALA A 15 -8.66 15.40 -7.30
N THR A 16 -7.66 14.66 -6.80
CA THR A 16 -7.84 13.24 -6.47
C THR A 16 -8.78 13.05 -5.27
N ARG A 17 -8.71 13.91 -4.25
CA ARG A 17 -9.63 13.83 -3.10
C ARG A 17 -11.03 14.30 -3.48
N GLY A 18 -11.15 15.31 -4.33
CA GLY A 18 -12.42 15.76 -4.88
C GLY A 18 -13.14 14.62 -5.61
N VAL A 19 -12.43 13.89 -6.49
CA VAL A 19 -13.00 12.70 -7.17
C VAL A 19 -13.45 11.66 -6.15
N ILE A 20 -12.59 11.27 -5.20
CA ILE A 20 -12.91 10.24 -4.21
C ILE A 20 -14.12 10.64 -3.36
N LEU A 21 -14.15 11.87 -2.85
CA LEU A 21 -15.25 12.36 -2.01
C LEU A 21 -16.57 12.47 -2.80
N THR A 22 -16.51 12.91 -4.06
CA THR A 22 -17.68 12.94 -4.95
C THR A 22 -18.22 11.54 -5.19
N LEU A 23 -17.34 10.57 -5.48
CA LEU A 23 -17.75 9.17 -5.66
C LEU A 23 -18.29 8.59 -4.35
N ALA A 24 -17.67 8.85 -3.21
CA ALA A 24 -18.15 8.41 -1.91
C ALA A 24 -19.58 8.94 -1.64
N TYR A 25 -19.85 10.19 -1.99
CA TYR A 25 -21.18 10.78 -1.88
C TYR A 25 -22.19 10.14 -2.83
N LEU A 26 -21.83 10.03 -4.12
CA LEU A 26 -22.75 9.50 -5.15
C LEU A 26 -23.11 8.03 -4.92
N PHE A 27 -22.15 7.23 -4.46
CA PHE A 27 -22.33 5.80 -4.27
C PHE A 27 -22.71 5.41 -2.84
N GLU A 28 -22.80 6.36 -1.89
CA GLU A 28 -23.22 6.06 -0.52
C GLU A 28 -24.56 5.31 -0.47
N ASN A 29 -25.55 5.80 -1.22
CA ASN A 29 -26.91 5.30 -1.21
C ASN A 29 -27.32 4.56 -2.51
N ALA A 30 -26.47 4.58 -3.53
CA ALA A 30 -26.82 4.07 -4.86
C ALA A 30 -26.46 2.60 -5.08
N ILE A 31 -25.44 2.09 -4.39
CA ILE A 31 -24.95 0.71 -4.53
C ILE A 31 -24.98 0.02 -3.17
N PRO A 32 -25.66 -1.13 -3.04
CA PRO A 32 -25.64 -1.95 -1.83
C PRO A 32 -24.19 -2.33 -1.50
N ARG A 33 -23.77 -2.09 -0.27
CA ARG A 33 -22.44 -2.42 0.19
C ARG A 33 -22.44 -3.81 0.80
N ASN A 34 -21.63 -4.69 0.27
CA ASN A 34 -21.36 -6.02 0.85
C ASN A 34 -20.38 -5.91 2.03
N TYR A 35 -20.75 -5.06 3.01
CA TYR A 35 -19.85 -4.80 4.13
C TYR A 35 -20.11 -5.75 5.29
N HIS A 36 -19.09 -6.47 5.74
CA HIS A 36 -19.13 -7.44 6.83
C HIS A 36 -18.10 -7.13 7.92
N GLY A 37 -17.91 -5.87 8.31
CA GLY A 37 -16.94 -5.51 9.35
C GLY A 37 -17.43 -4.39 10.27
N PRO A 38 -16.73 -4.12 11.38
CA PRO A 38 -17.07 -3.03 12.28
C PRO A 38 -16.97 -1.69 11.54
N THR A 39 -17.97 -0.83 11.74
CA THR A 39 -17.94 0.55 11.24
C THR A 39 -17.30 1.44 12.28
N PHE A 40 -16.23 2.16 11.90
CA PHE A 40 -15.55 3.11 12.77
C PHE A 40 -16.13 4.52 12.68
N SER A 41 -17.07 4.78 11.77
CA SER A 41 -17.74 6.06 11.65
C SER A 41 -19.16 5.88 11.12
N SER A 42 -20.10 6.66 11.67
CA SER A 42 -21.45 6.82 11.15
C SER A 42 -21.48 7.80 9.98
N GLU A 43 -20.48 8.68 9.87
CA GLU A 43 -20.36 9.66 8.81
C GLU A 43 -20.10 8.97 7.45
N PRO A 44 -20.96 9.17 6.43
CA PRO A 44 -20.87 8.44 5.18
C PRO A 44 -19.51 8.47 4.50
N TYR A 45 -18.87 9.65 4.46
CA TYR A 45 -17.56 9.83 3.83
C TYR A 45 -16.45 9.07 4.55
N LEU A 46 -16.41 9.18 5.88
CA LEU A 46 -15.41 8.48 6.69
C LEU A 46 -15.63 6.99 6.63
N ARG A 47 -16.89 6.52 6.65
CA ARG A 47 -17.22 5.12 6.51
C ARG A 47 -16.65 4.54 5.22
N SER A 48 -16.78 5.24 4.09
CA SER A 48 -16.23 4.79 2.80
C SER A 48 -14.70 4.70 2.79
N LEU A 49 -14.02 5.60 3.49
CA LEU A 49 -12.56 5.66 3.55
C LEU A 49 -11.94 4.76 4.63
N THR A 50 -12.77 4.09 5.42
CA THR A 50 -12.36 3.24 6.55
C THR A 50 -12.75 1.78 6.36
N THR A 51 -13.00 1.34 5.14
CA THR A 51 -13.38 -0.04 4.77
C THR A 51 -12.16 -0.90 4.40
N GLY A 52 -12.35 -2.20 4.28
CA GLY A 52 -11.29 -3.15 3.93
C GLY A 52 -10.21 -3.23 5.00
N ASP A 53 -8.95 -3.17 4.61
CA ASP A 53 -7.79 -3.21 5.53
C ASP A 53 -7.83 -2.12 6.61
N ALA A 54 -8.51 -0.99 6.35
CA ALA A 54 -8.66 0.08 7.34
C ALA A 54 -9.35 -0.42 8.60
N ASN A 55 -10.31 -1.35 8.51
CA ASN A 55 -10.97 -1.90 9.68
C ASN A 55 -9.99 -2.56 10.64
N GLN A 56 -9.06 -3.36 10.10
CA GLN A 56 -8.04 -4.03 10.90
C GLN A 56 -7.06 -3.01 11.51
N LEU A 57 -6.59 -2.06 10.69
CA LEU A 57 -5.65 -1.04 11.13
C LEU A 57 -6.24 -0.12 12.19
N LEU A 58 -7.50 0.29 12.02
CA LEU A 58 -8.22 1.13 12.99
C LEU A 58 -8.62 0.33 14.24
N GLY A 59 -8.97 -0.96 14.08
CA GLY A 59 -9.20 -1.87 15.22
C GLY A 59 -7.97 -1.98 16.10
N ILE A 60 -6.80 -2.23 15.51
CA ILE A 60 -5.52 -2.27 16.24
C ILE A 60 -5.22 -0.89 16.90
N ALA A 61 -5.50 0.22 16.21
CA ALA A 61 -5.31 1.55 16.78
C ALA A 61 -6.20 1.80 18.00
N ALA A 62 -7.45 1.34 17.97
CA ALA A 62 -8.41 1.52 19.05
C ALA A 62 -8.17 0.58 20.24
N GLN A 63 -7.93 -0.70 19.97
CA GLN A 63 -7.99 -1.77 20.97
C GLN A 63 -6.68 -2.55 21.14
N GLY A 64 -5.72 -2.42 20.21
CA GLY A 64 -4.53 -3.26 20.12
C GLY A 64 -4.79 -4.56 19.35
N TYR A 65 -3.81 -5.47 19.37
CA TYR A 65 -3.92 -6.77 18.72
C TYR A 65 -4.77 -7.74 19.51
N HIS A 66 -5.51 -8.61 18.83
CA HIS A 66 -6.40 -9.57 19.43
C HIS A 66 -5.81 -11.00 19.37
N ALA A 67 -6.01 -11.76 20.46
CA ALA A 67 -5.64 -13.18 20.51
C ALA A 67 -6.60 -14.05 19.67
N ALA A 68 -7.89 -13.69 19.66
CA ALA A 68 -8.94 -14.36 18.88
C ALA A 68 -9.08 -13.73 17.47
N PRO A 69 -9.65 -14.45 16.50
CA PRO A 69 -10.01 -13.88 15.21
C PRO A 69 -11.00 -12.72 15.38
N VAL A 70 -10.79 -11.61 14.61
CA VAL A 70 -11.58 -10.38 14.74
C VAL A 70 -12.73 -10.32 13.76
N VAL A 71 -12.52 -10.81 12.52
CA VAL A 71 -13.54 -10.81 11.45
C VAL A 71 -13.42 -12.13 10.67
N LEU A 72 -14.53 -12.82 10.44
CA LEU A 72 -14.59 -14.04 9.60
C LEU A 72 -13.44 -15.05 9.87
N GLN A 73 -13.05 -15.23 11.13
CA GLN A 73 -11.93 -16.07 11.58
C GLN A 73 -10.53 -15.54 11.23
N PHE A 74 -10.41 -14.30 10.73
CA PHE A 74 -9.13 -13.68 10.44
C PHE A 74 -8.55 -12.98 11.67
N ARG A 75 -7.23 -13.15 11.86
CA ARG A 75 -6.47 -12.42 12.87
C ARG A 75 -5.91 -11.14 12.27
N ASP A 76 -5.82 -10.10 13.09
CA ASP A 76 -5.26 -8.80 12.72
C ASP A 76 -3.71 -8.76 12.66
N TRP A 77 -3.04 -9.87 12.98
CA TRP A 77 -1.58 -9.97 13.07
C TRP A 77 -0.80 -9.66 11.77
N PRO A 78 -1.34 -9.87 10.54
CA PRO A 78 -0.66 -9.43 9.31
C PRO A 78 -0.50 -7.93 9.16
N PHE A 79 -1.24 -7.14 9.95
CA PHE A 79 -1.20 -5.69 9.90
C PHE A 79 -0.15 -5.15 10.87
N PHE A 80 0.86 -4.48 10.34
CA PHE A 80 2.03 -4.03 11.09
C PHE A 80 1.73 -2.82 11.98
N PRO A 81 2.46 -2.66 13.13
CA PRO A 81 2.04 -1.80 14.23
C PRO A 81 2.19 -0.30 14.00
N LEU A 82 3.11 0.15 13.12
CA LEU A 82 3.48 1.58 13.08
C LEU A 82 2.32 2.48 12.70
N TYR A 83 1.56 2.15 11.63
CA TYR A 83 0.43 2.97 11.21
C TYR A 83 -0.68 3.03 12.28
N PRO A 84 -1.14 1.92 12.87
CA PRO A 84 -2.05 1.94 14.01
C PRO A 84 -1.57 2.80 15.19
N LEU A 85 -0.29 2.71 15.56
CA LEU A 85 0.29 3.51 16.64
C LEU A 85 0.28 5.02 16.34
N ILE A 86 0.65 5.41 15.10
CA ILE A 86 0.57 6.80 14.66
C ILE A 86 -0.88 7.29 14.67
N THR A 87 -1.82 6.49 14.17
CA THR A 87 -3.25 6.80 14.14
C THR A 87 -3.78 7.00 15.55
N ARG A 88 -3.46 6.09 16.48
CA ARG A 88 -3.84 6.21 17.88
C ARG A 88 -3.29 7.48 18.53
N ALA A 89 -2.00 7.78 18.31
CA ALA A 89 -1.39 9.01 18.83
C ALA A 89 -2.05 10.27 18.23
N PHE A 90 -2.35 10.23 16.92
CA PHE A 90 -2.98 11.34 16.21
C PHE A 90 -4.45 11.54 16.60
N SER A 91 -5.14 10.50 17.09
CA SER A 91 -6.55 10.59 17.48
C SER A 91 -6.79 11.56 18.64
N VAL A 92 -5.77 11.85 19.44
CA VAL A 92 -5.83 12.91 20.47
C VAL A 92 -6.18 14.26 19.85
N LEU A 93 -5.68 14.55 18.64
CA LEU A 93 -5.94 15.79 17.92
C LEU A 93 -7.34 15.83 17.27
N THR A 94 -7.98 14.67 17.10
CA THR A 94 -9.34 14.53 16.54
C THR A 94 -10.41 14.27 17.60
N GLY A 95 -10.11 14.56 18.86
CA GLY A 95 -11.07 14.35 19.97
C GLY A 95 -11.37 12.87 20.24
N GLY A 96 -10.46 11.97 19.90
CA GLY A 96 -10.64 10.51 20.05
C GLY A 96 -11.22 9.79 18.82
N ASP A 97 -11.57 10.54 17.77
CA ASP A 97 -12.06 9.93 16.52
C ASP A 97 -10.91 9.23 15.78
N ILE A 98 -10.85 7.91 15.91
CA ILE A 98 -9.85 7.03 15.26
C ILE A 98 -10.02 6.99 13.75
N ALA A 99 -11.25 7.03 13.23
CA ALA A 99 -11.54 7.00 11.80
C ALA A 99 -10.98 8.26 11.10
N LEU A 100 -11.35 9.43 11.65
CA LEU A 100 -10.84 10.70 11.15
C LEU A 100 -9.32 10.79 11.28
N ALA A 101 -8.76 10.35 12.41
CA ALA A 101 -7.31 10.31 12.62
C ALA A 101 -6.60 9.48 11.56
N GLY A 102 -7.08 8.27 11.28
CA GLY A 102 -6.49 7.39 10.25
C GLY A 102 -6.51 8.02 8.86
N VAL A 103 -7.66 8.57 8.46
CA VAL A 103 -7.79 9.26 7.16
C VAL A 103 -6.85 10.46 7.08
N LEU A 104 -6.77 11.28 8.13
CA LEU A 104 -5.86 12.45 8.15
C LEU A 104 -4.39 12.05 8.10
N VAL A 105 -3.98 11.04 8.87
CA VAL A 105 -2.60 10.50 8.85
C VAL A 105 -2.22 10.06 7.44
N SER A 106 -3.07 9.28 6.76
CA SER A 106 -2.81 8.84 5.37
C SER A 106 -2.69 10.00 4.40
N ASN A 107 -3.58 10.99 4.49
CA ASN A 107 -3.60 12.12 3.58
C ASN A 107 -2.43 13.08 3.80
N LEU A 108 -2.07 13.37 5.07
CA LEU A 108 -0.89 14.17 5.40
C LEU A 108 0.40 13.45 4.96
N ALA A 109 0.50 12.15 5.22
CA ALA A 109 1.61 11.33 4.76
C ALA A 109 1.73 11.37 3.24
N PHE A 110 0.62 11.33 2.49
CA PHE A 110 0.67 11.41 1.03
C PHE A 110 1.24 12.73 0.52
N VAL A 111 0.87 13.86 1.12
CA VAL A 111 1.45 15.17 0.76
C VAL A 111 2.96 15.17 1.01
N VAL A 112 3.41 14.66 2.15
CA VAL A 112 4.84 14.53 2.46
C VAL A 112 5.54 13.60 1.48
N ALA A 113 4.90 12.46 1.13
CA ALA A 113 5.43 11.52 0.14
C ALA A 113 5.66 12.20 -1.22
N LEU A 114 4.71 13.00 -1.71
CA LEU A 114 4.87 13.72 -2.97
C LEU A 114 6.07 14.67 -2.96
N VAL A 115 6.32 15.37 -1.83
CA VAL A 115 7.52 16.22 -1.68
C VAL A 115 8.79 15.38 -1.76
N LEU A 116 8.85 14.25 -1.05
CA LEU A 116 10.02 13.37 -1.05
C LEU A 116 10.26 12.73 -2.43
N LEU A 117 9.20 12.31 -3.10
CA LEU A 117 9.27 11.73 -4.44
C LEU A 117 9.76 12.75 -5.47
N TYR A 118 9.32 14.00 -5.38
CA TYR A 118 9.88 15.06 -6.20
C TYR A 118 11.38 15.20 -5.98
N ARG A 119 11.83 15.24 -4.71
CA ARG A 119 13.24 15.37 -4.36
C ARG A 119 14.10 14.18 -4.82
N LEU A 120 13.52 13.00 -4.93
CA LEU A 120 14.18 11.82 -5.51
C LEU A 120 14.22 11.87 -7.03
N ALA A 121 13.16 12.38 -7.67
CA ALA A 121 13.00 12.39 -9.12
C ALA A 121 13.78 13.53 -9.80
N GLU A 122 13.83 14.71 -9.17
CA GLU A 122 14.39 15.94 -9.75
C GLU A 122 15.85 15.77 -10.23
N PRO A 123 16.78 15.16 -9.48
CA PRO A 123 18.15 14.96 -9.94
C PRO A 123 18.28 13.98 -11.11
N VAL A 124 17.29 13.11 -11.33
CA VAL A 124 17.31 12.07 -12.36
C VAL A 124 16.59 12.53 -13.62
N LEU A 125 15.43 13.15 -13.47
CA LEU A 125 14.52 13.49 -14.58
C LEU A 125 14.56 14.98 -14.99
N GLY A 126 15.07 15.85 -14.13
CA GLY A 126 14.89 17.28 -14.19
C GLY A 126 13.53 17.72 -13.63
N ALA A 127 13.40 19.02 -13.30
CA ALA A 127 12.28 19.58 -12.55
C ALA A 127 10.90 19.31 -13.20
N ASP A 128 10.77 19.56 -14.50
CA ASP A 128 9.47 19.44 -15.17
C ASP A 128 8.97 17.99 -15.21
N ARG A 129 9.85 17.02 -15.52
CA ARG A 129 9.47 15.60 -15.52
C ARG A 129 9.27 15.06 -14.10
N ALA A 130 10.00 15.58 -13.13
CA ALA A 130 9.78 15.25 -11.73
C ALA A 130 8.39 15.68 -11.28
N LEU A 131 7.92 16.89 -11.65
CA LEU A 131 6.53 17.32 -11.37
C LEU A 131 5.51 16.40 -12.05
N LYS A 132 5.74 16.05 -13.32
CA LYS A 132 4.86 15.11 -14.05
C LYS A 132 4.81 13.74 -13.40
N SER A 133 5.93 13.24 -12.88
CA SER A 133 5.95 11.95 -12.19
C SER A 133 5.03 11.89 -10.97
N LEU A 134 4.80 13.03 -10.29
CA LEU A 134 3.85 13.11 -9.18
C LEU A 134 2.41 12.87 -9.64
N ALA A 135 2.03 13.36 -10.84
CA ALA A 135 0.70 13.10 -11.40
C ALA A 135 0.51 11.60 -11.67
N PHE A 136 1.52 10.92 -12.21
CA PHE A 136 1.48 9.48 -12.44
C PHE A 136 1.40 8.66 -11.14
N VAL A 137 1.99 9.13 -10.03
CA VAL A 137 1.80 8.52 -8.70
C VAL A 137 0.40 8.77 -8.18
N ALA A 138 -0.08 10.01 -8.27
CA ALA A 138 -1.38 10.41 -7.71
C ALA A 138 -2.58 9.79 -8.44
N LEU A 139 -2.42 9.47 -9.73
CA LEU A 139 -3.43 8.84 -10.58
C LEU A 139 -3.17 7.35 -10.83
N ALA A 140 -2.18 6.74 -10.17
CA ALA A 140 -1.98 5.30 -10.27
C ALA A 140 -3.27 4.54 -9.86
N PRO A 141 -3.59 3.41 -10.50
CA PRO A 141 -4.84 2.67 -10.20
C PRO A 141 -5.02 2.35 -8.72
N GLY A 142 -3.92 2.06 -8.00
CA GLY A 142 -3.94 1.80 -6.56
C GLY A 142 -3.85 3.04 -5.66
N ALA A 143 -3.78 4.26 -6.22
CA ALA A 143 -3.57 5.49 -5.44
C ALA A 143 -4.77 5.89 -4.56
N VAL A 144 -5.92 5.25 -4.76
CA VAL A 144 -7.08 5.37 -3.86
C VAL A 144 -6.69 5.01 -2.42
N ALA A 145 -5.83 4.03 -2.23
CA ALA A 145 -5.31 3.63 -0.92
C ALA A 145 -4.61 4.79 -0.16
N PHE A 146 -4.07 5.77 -0.88
CA PHE A 146 -3.47 6.96 -0.26
C PHE A 146 -4.48 7.94 0.35
N ALA A 147 -5.77 7.79 0.06
CA ALA A 147 -6.83 8.59 0.65
C ALA A 147 -7.55 7.86 1.79
N MET A 148 -7.55 6.54 1.77
CA MET A 148 -8.18 5.69 2.78
C MET A 148 -7.32 5.62 4.06
N ALA A 149 -7.90 5.16 5.17
CA ALA A 149 -7.17 4.92 6.42
C ALA A 149 -6.23 3.71 6.32
N TYR A 150 -5.31 3.76 5.36
CA TYR A 150 -4.37 2.70 5.01
C TYR A 150 -2.92 3.10 5.28
N SER A 151 -2.07 2.11 5.50
CA SER A 151 -0.65 2.31 5.79
C SER A 151 0.21 2.71 4.57
N ASP A 152 -0.37 2.73 3.37
CA ASP A 152 0.34 2.88 2.09
C ASP A 152 1.08 4.21 1.97
N SER A 153 0.44 5.33 2.32
CA SER A 153 1.07 6.65 2.31
C SER A 153 2.20 6.77 3.32
N THR A 154 2.00 6.24 4.53
CA THR A 154 3.04 6.23 5.58
C THR A 154 4.23 5.40 5.13
N PHE A 155 3.99 4.23 4.55
CA PHE A 155 5.06 3.42 3.97
C PHE A 155 5.82 4.19 2.87
N LEU A 156 5.12 4.87 1.97
CA LEU A 156 5.73 5.63 0.88
C LEU A 156 6.62 6.76 1.38
N VAL A 157 6.21 7.49 2.44
CA VAL A 157 7.05 8.49 3.12
C VAL A 157 8.35 7.87 3.64
N LEU A 158 8.23 6.75 4.35
CA LEU A 158 9.36 6.09 4.98
C LEU A 158 10.31 5.47 3.95
N ALA A 159 9.77 4.85 2.91
CA ALA A 159 10.53 4.27 1.81
C ALA A 159 11.28 5.35 1.00
N ALA A 160 10.58 6.39 0.57
CA ALA A 160 11.19 7.50 -0.17
C ALA A 160 12.19 8.29 0.71
N GLY A 161 11.84 8.50 1.99
CA GLY A 161 12.70 9.17 2.95
C GLY A 161 13.98 8.40 3.24
N SER A 162 13.90 7.06 3.41
CA SER A 162 15.08 6.21 3.63
C SER A 162 16.02 6.24 2.42
N MET A 163 15.46 6.16 1.21
CA MET A 163 16.23 6.26 -0.04
C MET A 163 16.92 7.63 -0.16
N LEU A 164 16.21 8.71 0.11
CA LEU A 164 16.76 10.07 0.07
C LEU A 164 17.83 10.30 1.14
N ALA A 165 17.65 9.76 2.34
CA ALA A 165 18.63 9.81 3.42
C ALA A 165 19.92 9.04 3.03
N ALA A 166 19.77 7.85 2.42
CA ALA A 166 20.88 7.06 1.92
C ALA A 166 21.68 7.82 0.85
N GLN A 167 21.02 8.41 -0.15
CA GLN A 167 21.64 9.20 -1.21
C GLN A 167 22.39 10.42 -0.68
N ARG A 168 21.96 10.97 0.49
CA ARG A 168 22.62 12.09 1.18
C ARG A 168 23.69 11.68 2.21
N GLY A 169 23.98 10.37 2.31
CA GLY A 169 24.93 9.84 3.29
C GLY A 169 24.49 9.94 4.75
N ARG A 170 23.18 10.17 5.02
CA ARG A 170 22.62 10.26 6.37
C ARG A 170 22.22 8.87 6.87
N TRP A 171 23.22 8.04 7.20
CA TRP A 171 23.04 6.61 7.43
C TRP A 171 22.12 6.29 8.62
N TRP A 172 22.25 7.01 9.74
CA TRP A 172 21.39 6.80 10.90
C TRP A 172 19.91 7.10 10.58
N LEU A 173 19.65 8.19 9.82
CA LEU A 173 18.29 8.56 9.40
C LEU A 173 17.73 7.55 8.41
N MET A 174 18.55 7.07 7.46
CA MET A 174 18.20 5.98 6.56
C MET A 174 17.79 4.74 7.35
N ALA A 175 18.60 4.31 8.31
CA ALA A 175 18.33 3.12 9.13
C ALA A 175 17.04 3.27 9.95
N LEU A 176 16.83 4.43 10.57
CA LEU A 176 15.60 4.73 11.31
C LEU A 176 14.36 4.64 10.40
N LEU A 177 14.37 5.35 9.26
CA LEU A 177 13.24 5.35 8.33
C LEU A 177 13.00 3.97 7.70
N TYR A 178 14.06 3.23 7.40
CA TYR A 178 13.97 1.86 6.91
C TYR A 178 13.38 0.91 7.95
N GLY A 179 13.83 0.96 9.20
CA GLY A 179 13.27 0.17 10.29
C GLY A 179 11.78 0.48 10.51
N LEU A 180 11.41 1.77 10.51
CA LEU A 180 10.01 2.19 10.59
C LEU A 180 9.19 1.71 9.38
N ALA A 181 9.75 1.70 8.16
CA ALA A 181 9.09 1.13 6.99
C ALA A 181 8.78 -0.36 7.17
N CYS A 182 9.70 -1.12 7.78
CA CYS A 182 9.50 -2.53 8.13
C CYS A 182 8.42 -2.74 9.21
N LEU A 183 8.19 -1.76 10.08
CA LEU A 183 7.08 -1.76 11.05
C LEU A 183 5.75 -1.27 10.45
N THR A 184 5.74 -0.86 9.19
CA THR A 184 4.53 -0.41 8.48
C THR A 184 3.96 -1.52 7.62
N ARG A 185 4.83 -2.26 6.92
CA ARG A 185 4.45 -3.32 5.97
C ARG A 185 5.62 -4.30 5.78
N LEU A 186 5.30 -5.57 5.51
CA LEU A 186 6.31 -6.59 5.18
C LEU A 186 7.21 -6.18 4.00
N GLN A 187 6.65 -5.45 3.02
CA GLN A 187 7.38 -4.90 1.88
C GLN A 187 8.54 -3.97 2.29
N GLY A 188 8.54 -3.45 3.52
CA GLY A 188 9.65 -2.68 4.07
C GLY A 188 10.98 -3.41 3.98
N LEU A 189 11.00 -4.72 4.21
CA LEU A 189 12.23 -5.53 4.11
C LEU A 189 12.84 -5.52 2.72
N LEU A 190 12.04 -5.34 1.66
CA LEU A 190 12.53 -5.28 0.28
C LEU A 190 13.41 -4.05 0.01
N LEU A 191 13.26 -2.99 0.83
CA LEU A 191 14.10 -1.78 0.72
C LEU A 191 15.58 -2.06 1.03
N ALA A 192 15.91 -3.16 1.71
CA ALA A 192 17.31 -3.55 1.96
C ALA A 192 18.10 -3.60 0.65
N VAL A 193 17.53 -4.12 -0.43
CA VAL A 193 18.23 -4.28 -1.71
C VAL A 193 18.59 -2.93 -2.36
N PRO A 194 17.66 -2.01 -2.62
CA PRO A 194 18.00 -0.71 -3.19
C PRO A 194 18.88 0.13 -2.26
N LEU A 195 18.69 0.06 -0.94
CA LEU A 195 19.52 0.78 0.02
C LEU A 195 20.96 0.24 0.04
N ALA A 196 21.15 -1.10 -0.01
CA ALA A 196 22.46 -1.71 -0.13
C ALA A 196 23.19 -1.24 -1.40
N ILE A 197 22.48 -1.14 -2.52
CA ILE A 197 23.06 -0.63 -3.77
C ILE A 197 23.51 0.83 -3.63
N VAL A 198 22.67 1.71 -3.03
CA VAL A 198 23.04 3.12 -2.78
C VAL A 198 24.28 3.20 -1.90
N ILE A 199 24.33 2.42 -0.81
CA ILE A 199 25.48 2.38 0.11
C ILE A 199 26.73 1.92 -0.64
N ALA A 200 26.66 0.85 -1.42
CA ALA A 200 27.79 0.29 -2.14
C ALA A 200 28.29 1.24 -3.26
N GLN A 201 27.42 1.96 -3.92
CA GLN A 201 27.79 2.95 -4.93
C GLN A 201 28.43 4.21 -4.35
N GLY A 202 28.07 4.56 -3.11
CA GLY A 202 28.55 5.79 -2.50
C GLY A 202 30.02 5.76 -2.09
N ILE A 203 30.50 4.74 -1.36
CA ILE A 203 31.88 4.68 -0.84
C ILE A 203 32.28 3.24 -0.50
N GLY A 204 33.39 2.76 -1.05
CA GLY A 204 34.04 1.53 -0.62
C GLY A 204 33.44 0.22 -1.12
N GLY A 205 32.45 0.30 -2.04
CA GLY A 205 31.85 -0.89 -2.63
C GLY A 205 31.09 -1.74 -1.58
N TRP A 206 30.93 -3.02 -1.87
CA TRP A 206 30.16 -3.97 -1.04
C TRP A 206 30.85 -4.36 0.29
N ARG A 207 32.08 -3.93 0.53
CA ARG A 207 32.83 -4.21 1.79
C ARG A 207 32.73 -3.08 2.82
N THR A 208 31.90 -2.08 2.58
CA THR A 208 31.74 -0.94 3.51
C THR A 208 31.02 -1.35 4.81
N PRO A 209 31.51 -0.96 6.00
CA PRO A 209 30.83 -1.22 7.27
C PRO A 209 29.46 -0.54 7.37
N ARG A 210 29.18 0.43 6.50
CA ARG A 210 27.87 1.12 6.43
C ARG A 210 26.72 0.20 6.07
N LEU A 211 26.97 -0.94 5.44
CA LEU A 211 25.95 -1.97 5.20
C LEU A 211 25.36 -2.52 6.51
N ALA A 212 26.08 -2.42 7.63
CA ALA A 212 25.56 -2.81 8.94
C ALA A 212 24.29 -2.00 9.35
N TRP A 213 24.12 -0.77 8.84
CA TRP A 213 22.90 0.00 9.10
C TRP A 213 21.62 -0.66 8.56
N LEU A 214 21.75 -1.58 7.61
CA LEU A 214 20.61 -2.34 7.07
C LEU A 214 20.05 -3.36 8.08
N VAL A 215 20.74 -3.65 9.16
CA VAL A 215 20.23 -4.51 10.24
C VAL A 215 18.98 -3.90 10.91
N ALA A 216 18.78 -2.58 10.79
CA ALA A 216 17.61 -1.90 11.36
C ALA A 216 16.27 -2.49 10.90
N GLY A 217 16.15 -2.92 9.64
CA GLY A 217 14.94 -3.55 9.13
C GLY A 217 14.64 -4.91 9.79
N PRO A 218 15.56 -5.90 9.72
CA PRO A 218 15.41 -7.16 10.45
C PRO A 218 15.19 -6.98 11.95
N ILE A 219 15.85 -6.03 12.61
CA ILE A 219 15.61 -5.74 14.04
C ILE A 219 14.17 -5.25 14.23
N ALA A 220 13.70 -4.31 13.46
CA ALA A 220 12.35 -3.78 13.57
C ALA A 220 11.29 -4.89 13.34
N PHE A 221 11.48 -5.71 12.29
CA PHE A 221 10.64 -6.88 12.05
C PHE A 221 10.68 -7.88 13.21
N GLY A 222 11.88 -8.17 13.73
CA GLY A 222 12.09 -9.08 14.87
C GLY A 222 11.44 -8.56 16.16
N LEU A 223 11.43 -7.25 16.41
CA LEU A 223 10.71 -6.65 17.54
C LEU A 223 9.20 -6.88 17.45
N PHE A 224 8.63 -6.78 16.25
CA PHE A 224 7.21 -7.10 16.06
C PHE A 224 6.95 -8.61 16.23
N ALA A 225 7.80 -9.47 15.69
CA ALA A 225 7.73 -10.91 15.89
C ALA A 225 7.83 -11.29 17.38
N LEU A 226 8.77 -10.64 18.10
CA LEU A 226 8.92 -10.83 19.55
C LEU A 226 7.65 -10.39 20.30
N HIS A 227 7.04 -9.26 19.94
CA HIS A 227 5.79 -8.81 20.52
C HIS A 227 4.68 -9.87 20.36
N LEU A 228 4.48 -10.39 19.14
CA LEU A 228 3.48 -11.45 18.90
C LEU A 228 3.82 -12.75 19.65
N GLY A 229 5.11 -13.08 19.76
CA GLY A 229 5.58 -14.24 20.53
C GLY A 229 5.27 -14.10 22.01
N LEU A 230 5.57 -12.95 22.62
CA LEU A 230 5.35 -12.69 24.04
C LEU A 230 3.85 -12.54 24.38
N ALA A 231 3.08 -11.87 23.52
CA ALA A 231 1.67 -11.59 23.77
C ALA A 231 0.76 -12.79 23.46
N PHE A 232 1.08 -13.57 22.42
CA PHE A 232 0.18 -14.59 21.87
C PHE A 232 0.83 -15.97 21.68
N GLY A 233 2.11 -16.15 22.02
CA GLY A 233 2.86 -17.39 21.81
C GLY A 233 3.17 -17.71 20.35
N GLN A 234 3.02 -16.72 19.42
CA GLN A 234 3.10 -16.92 17.97
C GLN A 234 4.02 -15.89 17.30
N PRO A 235 5.36 -16.02 17.42
CA PRO A 235 6.30 -15.02 16.92
C PRO A 235 6.22 -14.76 15.41
N PHE A 236 5.78 -15.75 14.63
CA PHE A 236 5.57 -15.62 13.18
C PHE A 236 4.10 -15.60 12.80
N GLY A 237 3.22 -15.27 13.75
CA GLY A 237 1.77 -15.22 13.58
C GLY A 237 1.33 -14.31 12.42
N MET A 238 2.09 -13.23 12.11
CA MET A 238 1.82 -12.36 10.97
C MET A 238 1.90 -13.11 9.62
N LEU A 239 2.78 -14.11 9.49
CA LEU A 239 2.93 -14.89 8.25
C LEU A 239 1.88 -16.00 8.16
N THR A 240 1.65 -16.73 9.26
CA THR A 240 0.66 -17.82 9.29
C THR A 240 -0.77 -17.30 9.17
N ALA A 241 -1.08 -16.17 9.79
CA ALA A 241 -2.40 -15.56 9.66
C ALA A 241 -2.66 -15.07 8.21
N GLN A 242 -1.64 -14.65 7.48
CA GLN A 242 -1.78 -14.28 6.06
C GLN A 242 -2.13 -15.49 5.17
N GLN A 243 -1.69 -16.71 5.52
CA GLN A 243 -2.09 -17.93 4.82
C GLN A 243 -3.56 -18.27 5.04
N ALA A 244 -4.11 -17.98 6.22
CA ALA A 244 -5.53 -18.20 6.51
C ALA A 244 -6.43 -17.30 5.65
N TRP A 245 -6.00 -16.09 5.30
CA TRP A 245 -6.70 -15.22 4.35
C TRP A 245 -6.74 -15.82 2.93
N ALA A 246 -5.75 -16.64 2.57
CA ALA A 246 -5.68 -17.31 1.28
C ALA A 246 -6.70 -18.45 1.17
N SER A 247 -6.78 -19.28 2.20
CA SER A 247 -7.61 -20.49 2.17
C SER A 247 -9.11 -20.24 2.27
N SER A 248 -9.53 -19.14 2.86
CA SER A 248 -10.95 -18.78 2.97
C SER A 248 -11.60 -18.35 1.65
N LEU A 249 -10.80 -17.89 0.71
CA LEU A 249 -11.26 -17.44 -0.61
C LEU A 249 -11.34 -18.59 -1.63
N ASP A 250 -10.67 -19.72 -1.34
CA ASP A 250 -10.75 -20.92 -2.18
C ASP A 250 -11.98 -21.82 -1.84
N GLY A 251 -12.98 -21.31 -1.09
CA GLY A 251 -14.19 -22.08 -0.74
C GLY A 251 -13.92 -23.25 0.19
N GLY A 252 -12.70 -23.41 0.68
CA GLY A 252 -12.32 -24.40 1.67
C GLY A 252 -12.79 -23.96 3.06
N SER A 253 -13.81 -24.62 3.59
CA SER A 253 -14.18 -24.49 5.00
C SER A 253 -12.94 -24.78 5.85
N PRO A 254 -12.51 -23.89 6.75
CA PRO A 254 -11.41 -24.21 7.65
C PRO A 254 -11.86 -25.36 8.52
N ALA A 255 -11.16 -26.49 8.39
CA ALA A 255 -11.44 -27.67 9.20
C ALA A 255 -11.36 -27.30 10.68
N ALA A 256 -12.48 -27.43 11.33
CA ALA A 256 -12.79 -27.59 12.72
C ALA A 256 -11.61 -27.71 13.71
N THR A 257 -11.21 -26.57 14.31
CA THR A 257 -10.58 -26.52 15.62
C THR A 257 -11.03 -25.33 16.45
N ALA A 258 -12.26 -24.84 16.27
CA ALA A 258 -12.87 -23.88 17.18
C ALA A 258 -14.29 -24.31 17.50
N ALA A 259 -14.63 -24.30 18.79
CA ALA A 259 -15.95 -24.65 19.29
C ALA A 259 -17.06 -23.81 18.62
N PRO A 260 -18.26 -24.35 18.38
CA PRO A 260 -19.32 -23.69 17.67
C PRO A 260 -19.88 -22.53 18.49
N ILE A 261 -19.73 -21.30 18.02
CA ILE A 261 -20.60 -20.19 18.44
C ILE A 261 -21.88 -20.35 17.59
N ALA A 262 -22.92 -20.84 18.25
CA ALA A 262 -24.23 -21.02 17.63
C ALA A 262 -24.85 -19.68 17.22
N SER A 263 -24.93 -19.45 15.92
CA SER A 263 -26.05 -18.79 15.23
C SER A 263 -25.80 -18.89 13.72
N PRO A 264 -26.67 -19.53 12.95
CA PRO A 264 -26.55 -19.53 11.49
C PRO A 264 -27.02 -18.19 10.95
N LEU A 265 -26.10 -17.40 10.41
CA LEU A 265 -26.45 -16.29 9.51
C LEU A 265 -26.97 -16.88 8.20
N PRO A 266 -28.00 -16.28 7.59
CA PRO A 266 -28.53 -16.79 6.34
C PRO A 266 -27.47 -16.71 5.24
N ALA A 267 -27.25 -17.84 4.57
CA ALA A 267 -26.39 -17.93 3.40
C ALA A 267 -26.86 -16.94 2.33
N GLY A 268 -26.00 -16.01 1.99
CA GLY A 268 -26.22 -15.14 0.82
C GLY A 268 -26.30 -16.00 -0.45
N PRO A 269 -27.07 -15.58 -1.48
CA PRO A 269 -27.21 -16.35 -2.71
C PRO A 269 -25.91 -16.34 -3.50
N GLY A 270 -25.14 -17.45 -3.48
CA GLY A 270 -23.92 -17.58 -4.27
C GLY A 270 -22.94 -18.68 -3.85
N GLY A 271 -23.30 -19.56 -2.94
CA GLY A 271 -22.47 -20.69 -2.58
C GLY A 271 -22.71 -21.93 -3.44
N ALA A 272 -22.38 -21.90 -4.71
CA ALA A 272 -22.19 -23.11 -5.51
C ALA A 272 -20.68 -23.33 -5.67
N GLY A 273 -20.16 -24.41 -5.07
CA GLY A 273 -18.78 -24.84 -5.24
C GLY A 273 -18.47 -25.04 -6.72
N THR A 274 -17.65 -24.18 -7.24
CA THR A 274 -16.99 -24.40 -8.52
C THR A 274 -15.50 -24.24 -8.27
N ASP A 275 -14.72 -25.15 -8.84
CA ASP A 275 -13.26 -25.15 -8.86
C ASP A 275 -12.73 -23.70 -8.89
N ALA A 276 -11.91 -23.33 -7.88
CA ALA A 276 -11.33 -21.99 -7.75
C ALA A 276 -10.22 -21.75 -8.80
N GLY A 277 -10.55 -22.03 -10.07
CA GLY A 277 -9.84 -21.50 -11.22
C GLY A 277 -10.09 -20.01 -11.32
N LEU A 278 -9.06 -19.20 -11.59
CA LEU A 278 -9.23 -17.81 -12.00
C LEU A 278 -10.29 -17.77 -13.12
N THR A 279 -11.53 -17.44 -12.74
CA THR A 279 -12.55 -17.23 -13.77
C THR A 279 -12.15 -16.01 -14.57
N LEU A 280 -12.11 -16.14 -15.91
CA LEU A 280 -11.78 -15.07 -16.83
C LEU A 280 -12.95 -14.07 -16.91
N ASN A 281 -13.23 -13.40 -15.80
CA ASN A 281 -14.17 -12.30 -15.76
C ASN A 281 -13.47 -10.97 -16.10
N PRO A 282 -14.20 -9.91 -16.46
CA PRO A 282 -13.61 -8.63 -16.85
C PRO A 282 -12.68 -8.02 -15.77
N VAL A 283 -12.98 -8.25 -14.50
CA VAL A 283 -12.17 -7.73 -13.38
C VAL A 283 -10.83 -8.46 -13.32
N THR A 284 -10.82 -9.79 -13.40
CA THR A 284 -9.58 -10.59 -13.46
C THR A 284 -8.71 -10.19 -14.66
N LEU A 285 -9.33 -10.02 -15.84
CA LEU A 285 -8.61 -9.57 -17.04
C LEU A 285 -7.99 -8.19 -16.86
N LEU A 286 -8.67 -7.25 -16.19
CA LEU A 286 -8.14 -5.93 -15.87
C LEU A 286 -6.89 -6.03 -15.00
N PHE A 287 -6.90 -6.84 -13.93
CA PHE A 287 -5.74 -7.01 -13.06
C PHE A 287 -4.57 -7.71 -13.75
N VAL A 288 -4.84 -8.68 -14.62
CA VAL A 288 -3.81 -9.32 -15.46
C VAL A 288 -3.20 -8.30 -16.43
N ALA A 289 -4.01 -7.47 -17.07
CA ALA A 289 -3.52 -6.42 -17.96
C ALA A 289 -2.65 -5.40 -17.22
N LEU A 290 -3.04 -5.00 -16.00
CA LEU A 290 -2.21 -4.13 -15.15
C LEU A 290 -0.88 -4.79 -14.79
N LEU A 291 -0.88 -6.06 -14.42
CA LEU A 291 0.34 -6.80 -14.11
C LEU A 291 1.29 -6.84 -15.33
N ILE A 292 0.76 -7.12 -16.52
CA ILE A 292 1.53 -7.07 -17.78
C ILE A 292 2.09 -5.66 -18.00
N GLY A 293 1.29 -4.61 -17.75
CA GLY A 293 1.74 -3.21 -17.81
C GLY A 293 2.90 -2.92 -16.87
N TYR A 294 2.86 -3.39 -15.62
CA TYR A 294 3.97 -3.22 -14.67
C TYR A 294 5.23 -3.98 -15.09
N LEU A 295 5.09 -5.18 -15.66
CA LEU A 295 6.21 -5.93 -16.23
C LEU A 295 6.84 -5.21 -17.43
N ALA A 296 6.02 -4.61 -18.30
CA ALA A 296 6.50 -3.79 -19.41
C ALA A 296 7.25 -2.56 -18.90
N LEU A 297 6.72 -1.85 -17.89
CA LEU A 297 7.40 -0.71 -17.26
C LEU A 297 8.72 -1.14 -16.62
N LEU A 298 8.77 -2.31 -15.97
CA LEU A 298 9.99 -2.86 -15.40
C LEU A 298 11.07 -3.09 -16.47
N ALA A 299 10.69 -3.67 -17.61
CA ALA A 299 11.60 -3.89 -18.72
C ALA A 299 12.10 -2.57 -19.34
N TRP A 300 11.26 -1.54 -19.35
CA TRP A 300 11.58 -0.25 -19.98
C TRP A 300 12.53 0.64 -19.16
N GLN A 301 12.63 0.45 -17.86
CA GLN A 301 13.46 1.27 -16.95
C GLN A 301 14.94 1.36 -17.38
N ARG A 302 15.48 0.32 -18.01
CA ARG A 302 16.87 0.32 -18.50
C ARG A 302 17.08 1.34 -19.61
N ARG A 303 16.10 1.50 -20.49
CA ARG A 303 16.15 2.43 -21.65
C ARG A 303 16.03 3.89 -21.21
N ASP A 304 15.38 4.14 -20.08
CA ASP A 304 15.14 5.48 -19.56
C ASP A 304 16.24 6.01 -18.65
N GLY A 305 17.35 5.29 -18.47
CA GLY A 305 18.47 5.76 -17.65
C GLY A 305 18.18 5.84 -16.14
N ILE A 306 17.15 5.17 -15.68
CA ILE A 306 16.78 5.16 -14.25
C ILE A 306 17.91 4.49 -13.44
N PRO A 307 18.40 5.12 -12.34
CA PRO A 307 19.51 4.59 -11.54
C PRO A 307 19.22 3.16 -11.02
N ILE A 308 20.27 2.34 -10.96
CA ILE A 308 20.13 0.91 -10.65
C ILE A 308 19.45 0.63 -9.31
N ALA A 309 19.66 1.47 -8.29
CA ALA A 309 19.00 1.31 -7.00
C ALA A 309 17.47 1.41 -7.12
N HIS A 310 16.96 2.38 -7.89
CA HIS A 310 15.52 2.53 -8.12
C HIS A 310 14.98 1.40 -8.99
N ARG A 311 15.74 0.95 -10.00
CA ARG A 311 15.38 -0.23 -10.79
C ARG A 311 15.30 -1.50 -9.94
N ALA A 312 16.26 -1.67 -9.02
CA ALA A 312 16.26 -2.79 -8.09
C ALA A 312 15.05 -2.76 -7.15
N TYR A 313 14.66 -1.56 -6.66
CA TYR A 313 13.43 -1.42 -5.88
C TYR A 313 12.20 -1.89 -6.65
N ALA A 314 12.03 -1.44 -7.90
CA ALA A 314 10.93 -1.89 -8.72
C ALA A 314 10.98 -3.40 -9.00
N PHE A 315 12.17 -3.94 -9.29
CA PHE A 315 12.36 -5.37 -9.55
C PHE A 315 11.98 -6.23 -8.35
N VAL A 316 12.52 -5.94 -7.16
CA VAL A 316 12.23 -6.76 -5.97
C VAL A 316 10.77 -6.63 -5.55
N SER A 317 10.14 -5.46 -5.74
CA SER A 317 8.72 -5.25 -5.46
C SER A 317 7.83 -6.08 -6.38
N VAL A 318 8.11 -6.09 -7.68
CA VAL A 318 7.38 -6.91 -8.67
C VAL A 318 7.62 -8.40 -8.40
N ALA A 319 8.88 -8.82 -8.19
CA ALA A 319 9.22 -10.22 -7.94
C ALA A 319 8.53 -10.75 -6.67
N ALA A 320 8.53 -9.95 -5.58
CA ALA A 320 7.86 -10.32 -4.35
C ALA A 320 6.33 -10.40 -4.52
N THR A 321 5.74 -9.47 -5.28
CA THR A 321 4.30 -9.48 -5.56
C THR A 321 3.92 -10.68 -6.43
N LEU A 322 4.70 -11.01 -7.46
CA LEU A 322 4.49 -12.22 -8.26
C LEU A 322 4.63 -13.48 -7.42
N GLY A 323 5.66 -13.58 -6.59
CA GLY A 323 5.83 -14.69 -5.66
C GLY A 323 4.65 -14.84 -4.71
N ALA A 324 4.15 -13.73 -4.18
CA ALA A 324 2.96 -13.73 -3.32
C ALA A 324 1.69 -14.19 -4.08
N ILE A 325 1.48 -13.74 -5.33
CA ILE A 325 0.35 -14.17 -6.17
C ILE A 325 0.45 -15.68 -6.51
N LEU A 326 1.65 -16.20 -6.73
CA LEU A 326 1.84 -17.64 -6.98
C LEU A 326 1.49 -18.48 -5.75
N LEU A 327 1.75 -17.96 -4.56
CA LEU A 327 1.39 -18.60 -3.28
C LEU A 327 -0.09 -18.40 -2.93
N ASN A 328 -0.65 -17.25 -3.31
CA ASN A 328 -2.02 -16.87 -3.03
C ASN A 328 -2.58 -16.04 -4.20
N ARG A 329 -3.40 -16.69 -5.03
CA ARG A 329 -3.98 -16.10 -6.25
C ARG A 329 -4.86 -14.87 -5.98
N THR A 330 -5.46 -14.78 -4.81
CA THR A 330 -6.32 -13.66 -4.43
C THR A 330 -5.56 -12.35 -4.31
N LEU A 331 -4.24 -12.39 -4.05
CA LEU A 331 -3.37 -11.21 -4.04
C LEU A 331 -3.23 -10.53 -5.42
N LEU A 332 -3.69 -11.19 -6.49
CA LEU A 332 -3.82 -10.54 -7.80
C LEU A 332 -4.67 -9.27 -7.71
N PHE A 333 -5.76 -9.30 -6.95
CA PHE A 333 -6.66 -8.15 -6.77
C PHE A 333 -6.06 -6.99 -5.94
N SER A 334 -4.91 -7.21 -5.32
CA SER A 334 -4.16 -6.17 -4.60
C SER A 334 -2.94 -5.65 -5.36
N VAL A 335 -2.65 -6.15 -6.58
CA VAL A 335 -1.43 -5.82 -7.33
C VAL A 335 -1.29 -4.33 -7.61
N ASN A 336 -2.39 -3.66 -7.98
CA ASN A 336 -2.41 -2.23 -8.26
C ASN A 336 -2.01 -1.40 -7.03
N ARG A 337 -2.48 -1.79 -5.84
CA ARG A 337 -2.13 -1.14 -4.57
C ARG A 337 -0.66 -1.35 -4.21
N TYR A 338 -0.14 -2.57 -4.34
CA TYR A 338 1.28 -2.86 -4.08
C TYR A 338 2.20 -2.13 -5.07
N MET A 339 1.77 -1.93 -6.30
CA MET A 339 2.56 -1.22 -7.30
C MET A 339 2.44 0.31 -7.20
N ALA A 340 1.40 0.85 -6.57
CA ALA A 340 1.24 2.29 -6.39
C ALA A 340 2.38 2.94 -5.58
N VAL A 341 3.01 2.19 -4.66
CA VAL A 341 4.15 2.66 -3.88
C VAL A 341 5.49 2.50 -4.60
N VAL A 342 5.51 1.90 -5.80
CA VAL A 342 6.71 1.64 -6.62
C VAL A 342 6.95 2.84 -7.56
N TRP A 343 7.43 3.96 -7.01
CA TRP A 343 7.61 5.22 -7.73
C TRP A 343 8.45 5.15 -9.02
N PRO A 344 9.43 4.24 -9.24
CA PRO A 344 10.17 4.22 -10.48
C PRO A 344 9.30 4.01 -11.73
N PHE A 345 8.11 3.43 -11.60
CA PHE A 345 7.17 3.30 -12.71
C PHE A 345 6.64 4.67 -13.17
N SER A 346 6.36 5.57 -12.23
CA SER A 346 5.96 6.94 -12.58
C SER A 346 7.07 7.71 -13.32
N TRP A 347 8.35 7.40 -13.03
CA TRP A 347 9.49 7.99 -13.72
C TRP A 347 9.57 7.53 -15.18
N VAL A 348 9.31 6.23 -15.44
CA VAL A 348 9.24 5.70 -16.81
C VAL A 348 8.15 6.40 -17.58
N LEU A 349 6.97 6.59 -17.00
CA LEU A 349 5.85 7.27 -17.64
C LEU A 349 6.15 8.76 -17.89
N ALA A 350 6.71 9.46 -16.91
CA ALA A 350 7.07 10.87 -17.00
C ALA A 350 8.22 11.15 -17.98
N ASN A 351 9.01 10.14 -18.33
CA ASN A 351 10.13 10.30 -19.27
C ASN A 351 9.70 10.21 -20.75
N ARG A 352 8.41 10.07 -21.04
CA ARG A 352 7.89 10.07 -22.42
C ARG A 352 7.99 11.48 -22.99
N ARG A 353 8.44 11.57 -24.26
CA ARG A 353 8.69 12.87 -24.91
C ARG A 353 7.53 13.37 -25.79
N ALA A 354 6.62 12.46 -26.15
CA ALA A 354 5.49 12.80 -27.01
C ALA A 354 4.34 13.35 -26.16
N PRO A 355 3.92 14.62 -26.32
CA PRO A 355 2.86 15.22 -25.51
C PRO A 355 1.52 14.49 -25.61
N TRP A 356 1.20 13.99 -26.80
CA TRP A 356 -0.03 13.22 -27.01
C TRP A 356 -0.02 11.91 -26.21
N LEU A 357 1.12 11.21 -26.15
CA LEU A 357 1.24 9.96 -25.37
C LEU A 357 1.13 10.26 -23.86
N GLU A 358 1.72 11.34 -23.40
CA GLU A 358 1.60 11.79 -22.01
C GLU A 358 0.13 12.07 -21.64
N ALA A 359 -0.58 12.85 -22.46
CA ALA A 359 -1.99 13.15 -22.25
C ALA A 359 -2.85 11.88 -22.26
N THR A 360 -2.60 10.95 -23.19
CA THR A 360 -3.29 9.67 -23.26
C THR A 360 -3.05 8.83 -22.00
N LEU A 361 -1.80 8.73 -21.54
CA LEU A 361 -1.45 7.98 -20.33
C LEU A 361 -2.09 8.58 -19.07
N LEU A 362 -2.07 9.91 -18.93
CA LEU A 362 -2.73 10.59 -17.80
C LEU A 362 -4.25 10.40 -17.84
N GLY A 363 -4.87 10.49 -19.02
CA GLY A 363 -6.30 10.23 -19.20
C GLY A 363 -6.66 8.79 -18.85
N LEU A 364 -5.89 7.81 -19.35
CA LEU A 364 -6.10 6.40 -19.04
C LEU A 364 -5.95 6.13 -17.53
N LEU A 365 -4.91 6.67 -16.90
CA LEU A 365 -4.71 6.50 -15.46
C LEU A 365 -5.82 7.20 -14.65
N GLY A 366 -6.30 8.36 -15.09
CA GLY A 366 -7.44 9.03 -14.47
C GLY A 366 -8.72 8.19 -14.52
N ILE A 367 -8.98 7.54 -15.66
CA ILE A 367 -10.11 6.60 -15.81
C ILE A 367 -9.89 5.39 -14.88
N LEU A 368 -8.72 4.76 -14.91
CA LEU A 368 -8.42 3.61 -14.05
C LEU A 368 -8.50 3.99 -12.56
N PHE A 369 -7.96 5.14 -12.16
CA PHE A 369 -8.08 5.65 -10.81
C PHE A 369 -9.55 5.77 -10.38
N THR A 370 -10.40 6.33 -11.24
CA THR A 370 -11.83 6.49 -10.97
C THR A 370 -12.53 5.13 -10.86
N VAL A 371 -12.25 4.19 -11.77
CA VAL A 371 -12.79 2.83 -11.71
C VAL A 371 -12.38 2.14 -10.40
N PHE A 372 -11.10 2.20 -10.04
CA PHE A 372 -10.62 1.60 -8.80
C PHE A 372 -11.14 2.33 -7.57
N ALA A 373 -11.39 3.64 -7.63
CA ALA A 373 -12.07 4.37 -6.56
C ALA A 373 -13.49 3.82 -6.34
N VAL A 374 -14.27 3.66 -7.41
CA VAL A 374 -15.61 3.06 -7.32
C VAL A 374 -15.53 1.65 -6.73
N LEU A 375 -14.69 0.79 -7.29
CA LEU A 375 -14.56 -0.60 -6.85
C LEU A 375 -14.16 -0.72 -5.36
N ASN A 376 -13.26 0.15 -4.87
CA ASN A 376 -12.88 0.16 -3.46
C ASN A 376 -13.97 0.74 -2.56
N LEU A 377 -14.57 1.87 -2.94
CA LEU A 377 -15.60 2.53 -2.13
C LEU A 377 -16.90 1.72 -2.04
N THR A 378 -17.23 0.96 -3.08
CA THR A 378 -18.39 0.05 -3.10
C THR A 378 -18.06 -1.34 -2.57
N GLN A 379 -16.80 -1.58 -2.21
CA GLN A 379 -16.29 -2.89 -1.76
C GLN A 379 -16.51 -4.04 -2.76
N ALA A 380 -16.64 -3.71 -4.03
CA ALA A 380 -16.73 -4.70 -5.09
C ALA A 380 -15.44 -5.55 -5.24
N LEU A 381 -14.33 -5.10 -4.65
CA LEU A 381 -13.03 -5.81 -4.58
C LEU A 381 -12.76 -6.41 -3.20
N ALA A 382 -13.65 -6.25 -2.23
CA ALA A 382 -13.47 -6.90 -0.94
C ALA A 382 -13.66 -8.42 -1.13
N PRO A 383 -12.69 -9.22 -0.68
CA PRO A 383 -12.82 -10.66 -0.72
C PRO A 383 -13.91 -11.17 0.23
#